data_120487a8e72ac84f2f1218458e7c1568
#
_entry.id   120487a8e72ac84f2f1218458e7c1568
#
_cell.length_a   1.000
_cell.length_b   1.000
_cell.length_c   1.000
_cell.angle_alpha   90.00
_cell.angle_beta   90.00
_cell.angle_gamma   90.00
#
_symmetry.space_group_name_H-M   'P 1'
#
loop_
_entity.id
_entity.type
_entity.pdbx_description
1 polymer ?
#
loop_
_entity_poly.entity_id
_entity_poly.type
_entity_poly.pdbx_seq_one_letter_code
_entity_poly.pdbx_strand_id
1 'polypeptide(L)'
;MDAQKQQIRAFFDRLAPGWDAGTVRSEAVIARILDNGGVRPGVSVLDVGCGTGVLIGDYLARGAASVTGVDLSPEMLRRAEAAYPQARFLLADAETDPLGGPYDCVMVYNAFPHFPHPERLLARLGAAVKPGGILSVAHGMSRAALAAHHANVPAGVSLELPEAEALAALFPADFTVTTLISDEEMYQVAARRN
;
A
#
# COMPACT_ATOMS: atom_id res chain seq x y z
N MET A 1 2.14 -13.72 14.80
CA MET A 1 2.66 -12.32 14.71
C MET A 1 3.86 -12.20 15.64
N ASP A 2 5.02 -11.84 15.12
CA ASP A 2 6.26 -11.66 15.89
C ASP A 2 6.27 -10.33 16.67
N ALA A 3 7.32 -10.13 17.51
CA ALA A 3 7.42 -8.95 18.38
C ALA A 3 7.53 -7.63 17.61
N GLN A 4 8.21 -7.62 16.45
CA GLN A 4 8.34 -6.42 15.63
C GLN A 4 6.99 -5.99 15.04
N LYS A 5 6.22 -6.94 14.53
CA LYS A 5 4.86 -6.66 13.99
C LYS A 5 3.89 -6.23 15.10
N GLN A 6 4.03 -6.76 16.31
CA GLN A 6 3.27 -6.27 17.46
C GLN A 6 3.60 -4.80 17.78
N GLN A 7 4.87 -4.42 17.69
CA GLN A 7 5.31 -3.04 17.88
C GLN A 7 4.75 -2.12 16.79
N ILE A 8 4.82 -2.54 15.51
CA ILE A 8 4.26 -1.80 14.37
C ILE A 8 2.76 -1.60 14.57
N ARG A 9 2.02 -2.67 14.86
CA ARG A 9 0.58 -2.59 15.14
C ARG A 9 0.27 -1.61 16.26
N ALA A 10 0.92 -1.74 17.42
CA ALA A 10 0.69 -0.86 18.57
C ALA A 10 1.03 0.61 18.28
N PHE A 11 2.02 0.86 17.42
CA PHE A 11 2.36 2.20 16.96
C PHE A 11 1.21 2.82 16.17
N PHE A 12 0.67 2.12 15.16
CA PHE A 12 -0.43 2.61 14.33
C PHE A 12 -1.76 2.65 15.07
N ASP A 13 -2.06 1.70 15.95
CA ASP A 13 -3.25 1.75 16.83
C ASP A 13 -3.28 3.05 17.65
N ARG A 14 -2.13 3.47 18.17
CA ARG A 14 -2.01 4.71 18.95
C ARG A 14 -2.18 5.97 18.10
N LEU A 15 -1.72 5.96 16.85
CA LEU A 15 -1.80 7.12 15.95
C LEU A 15 -3.16 7.24 15.26
N ALA A 16 -3.92 6.16 15.12
CA ALA A 16 -5.18 6.12 14.40
C ALA A 16 -6.17 7.26 14.77
N PRO A 17 -6.33 7.68 16.05
CA PRO A 17 -7.27 8.74 16.42
C PRO A 17 -7.02 10.10 15.74
N GLY A 18 -5.76 10.43 15.45
CA GLY A 18 -5.38 11.70 14.84
C GLY A 18 -4.83 11.59 13.42
N TRP A 19 -4.87 10.39 12.82
CA TRP A 19 -4.16 10.09 11.57
C TRP A 19 -4.55 11.02 10.42
N ASP A 20 -5.85 11.19 10.18
CA ASP A 20 -6.36 11.95 9.04
C ASP A 20 -6.09 13.46 9.15
N ALA A 21 -5.99 13.99 10.37
CA ALA A 21 -5.75 15.41 10.61
C ALA A 21 -4.35 15.88 10.15
N GLY A 22 -3.39 14.95 10.05
CA GLY A 22 -2.02 15.23 9.60
C GLY A 22 -1.75 14.81 8.14
N THR A 23 -2.74 14.25 7.44
CA THR A 23 -2.53 13.73 6.09
C THR A 23 -2.42 14.86 5.07
N VAL A 24 -1.27 14.95 4.42
CA VAL A 24 -1.06 15.82 3.26
C VAL A 24 -1.37 15.03 1.99
N ARG A 25 -2.29 15.54 1.17
CA ARG A 25 -2.72 14.92 -0.09
C ARG A 25 -2.39 15.85 -1.26
N SER A 26 -1.81 15.28 -2.32
CA SER A 26 -1.74 15.89 -3.64
C SER A 26 -2.63 15.09 -4.59
N GLU A 27 -3.75 15.68 -5.01
CA GLU A 27 -4.70 15.02 -5.92
C GLU A 27 -4.04 14.66 -7.25
N ALA A 28 -3.14 15.51 -7.76
CA ALA A 28 -2.42 15.24 -9.00
C ALA A 28 -1.47 14.04 -8.88
N VAL A 29 -0.73 13.95 -7.77
CA VAL A 29 0.17 12.82 -7.49
C VAL A 29 -0.63 11.53 -7.31
N ILE A 30 -1.71 11.57 -6.54
CA ILE A 30 -2.58 10.40 -6.35
C ILE A 30 -3.18 9.95 -7.69
N ALA A 31 -3.68 10.87 -8.51
CA ALA A 31 -4.21 10.54 -9.83
C ALA A 31 -3.17 9.79 -10.68
N ARG A 32 -1.93 10.29 -10.73
CA ARG A 32 -0.80 9.67 -11.44
C ARG A 32 -0.46 8.28 -10.89
N ILE A 33 -0.44 8.12 -9.55
CA ILE A 33 -0.20 6.82 -8.89
C ILE A 33 -1.26 5.80 -9.29
N LEU A 34 -2.53 6.20 -9.27
CA LEU A 34 -3.65 5.32 -9.57
C LEU A 34 -3.70 4.95 -11.06
N ASP A 35 -3.37 5.88 -11.96
CA ASP A 35 -3.27 5.61 -13.39
C ASP A 35 -2.18 4.57 -13.68
N ASN A 36 -0.99 4.76 -13.12
CA ASN A 36 0.13 3.82 -13.23
C ASN A 36 -0.19 2.46 -12.56
N GLY A 37 -0.97 2.45 -11.48
CA GLY A 37 -1.47 1.26 -10.79
C GLY A 37 -2.61 0.54 -11.53
N GLY A 38 -3.07 1.06 -12.68
CA GLY A 38 -4.11 0.45 -13.50
C GLY A 38 -5.53 0.58 -12.95
N VAL A 39 -5.76 1.52 -12.04
CA VAL A 39 -7.08 1.73 -11.41
C VAL A 39 -8.02 2.41 -12.40
N ARG A 40 -9.05 1.69 -12.83
CA ARG A 40 -10.05 2.11 -13.81
C ARG A 40 -11.41 1.47 -13.50
N PRO A 41 -12.49 1.88 -14.20
CA PRO A 41 -13.79 1.25 -14.00
C PRO A 41 -13.78 -0.27 -14.19
N GLY A 42 -14.46 -0.97 -13.29
CA GLY A 42 -14.66 -2.41 -13.36
C GLY A 42 -13.56 -3.28 -12.76
N VAL A 43 -12.43 -2.70 -12.28
CA VAL A 43 -11.35 -3.47 -11.67
C VAL A 43 -11.64 -3.84 -10.20
N SER A 44 -11.07 -4.95 -9.76
CA SER A 44 -10.98 -5.32 -8.34
C SER A 44 -9.65 -4.82 -7.76
N VAL A 45 -9.69 -4.14 -6.61
CA VAL A 45 -8.52 -3.54 -5.96
C VAL A 45 -8.27 -4.16 -4.59
N LEU A 46 -7.01 -4.48 -4.29
CA LEU A 46 -6.50 -4.73 -2.95
C LEU A 46 -5.60 -3.57 -2.53
N ASP A 47 -5.95 -2.90 -1.44
CA ASP A 47 -5.16 -1.82 -0.82
C ASP A 47 -4.48 -2.34 0.44
N VAL A 48 -3.15 -2.45 0.42
CA VAL A 48 -2.34 -3.12 1.44
C VAL A 48 -1.67 -2.11 2.36
N GLY A 49 -1.92 -2.23 3.66
CA GLY A 49 -1.61 -1.19 4.62
C GLY A 49 -2.52 0.02 4.42
N CYS A 50 -3.82 -0.23 4.23
CA CYS A 50 -4.79 0.79 3.83
C CYS A 50 -5.04 1.87 4.89
N GLY A 51 -4.59 1.66 6.14
CA GLY A 51 -4.79 2.58 7.25
C GLY A 51 -6.25 2.94 7.46
N THR A 52 -6.54 4.22 7.54
CA THR A 52 -7.92 4.77 7.67
C THR A 52 -8.68 4.79 6.34
N GLY A 53 -8.09 4.25 5.25
CA GLY A 53 -8.71 4.18 3.94
C GLY A 53 -8.42 5.38 3.04
N VAL A 54 -7.24 5.98 3.14
CA VAL A 54 -6.86 7.22 2.45
C VAL A 54 -7.08 7.21 0.93
N LEU A 55 -6.97 6.06 0.26
CA LEU A 55 -7.22 5.90 -1.18
C LEU A 55 -8.55 5.22 -1.51
N ILE A 56 -9.30 4.71 -0.52
CA ILE A 56 -10.53 3.94 -0.78
C ILE A 56 -11.55 4.77 -1.57
N GLY A 57 -11.73 6.05 -1.20
CA GLY A 57 -12.62 6.97 -1.90
C GLY A 57 -12.22 7.18 -3.36
N ASP A 58 -10.94 7.24 -3.65
CA ASP A 58 -10.41 7.43 -5.03
C ASP A 58 -10.65 6.19 -5.90
N TYR A 59 -10.46 4.98 -5.35
CA TYR A 59 -10.78 3.74 -6.08
C TYR A 59 -12.25 3.67 -6.45
N LEU A 60 -13.13 4.01 -5.49
CA LEU A 60 -14.58 4.02 -5.70
C LEU A 60 -15.00 5.09 -6.70
N ALA A 61 -14.45 6.30 -6.60
CA ALA A 61 -14.73 7.41 -7.53
C ALA A 61 -14.29 7.08 -8.96
N ARG A 62 -13.25 6.25 -9.13
CA ARG A 62 -12.80 5.74 -10.45
C ARG A 62 -13.62 4.55 -10.94
N GLY A 63 -14.64 4.12 -10.20
CA GLY A 63 -15.54 3.05 -10.60
C GLY A 63 -14.98 1.64 -10.43
N ALA A 64 -14.06 1.43 -9.47
CA ALA A 64 -13.62 0.08 -9.12
C ALA A 64 -14.85 -0.80 -8.77
N ALA A 65 -14.89 -2.02 -9.31
CA ALA A 65 -16.01 -2.94 -9.07
C ALA A 65 -16.01 -3.49 -7.64
N SER A 66 -14.84 -3.61 -7.03
CA SER A 66 -14.68 -3.99 -5.62
C SER A 66 -13.38 -3.44 -5.07
N VAL A 67 -13.41 -3.06 -3.80
CA VAL A 67 -12.23 -2.59 -3.06
C VAL A 67 -12.13 -3.39 -1.77
N THR A 68 -10.95 -3.98 -1.54
CA THR A 68 -10.59 -4.64 -0.29
C THR A 68 -9.40 -3.92 0.32
N GLY A 69 -9.56 -3.36 1.52
CA GLY A 69 -8.46 -2.84 2.32
C GLY A 69 -7.93 -3.90 3.27
N VAL A 70 -6.63 -3.98 3.45
CA VAL A 70 -6.01 -4.83 4.46
C VAL A 70 -5.06 -4.02 5.32
N ASP A 71 -5.14 -4.20 6.64
CA ASP A 71 -4.24 -3.54 7.60
C ASP A 71 -3.99 -4.45 8.80
N LEU A 72 -2.87 -4.23 9.47
CA LEU A 72 -2.49 -4.92 10.69
C LEU A 72 -3.12 -4.30 11.94
N SER A 73 -3.51 -3.02 11.87
CA SER A 73 -4.08 -2.23 12.96
C SER A 73 -5.61 -2.29 12.96
N PRO A 74 -6.25 -2.87 13.99
CA PRO A 74 -7.71 -2.86 14.11
C PRO A 74 -8.25 -1.44 14.30
N GLU A 75 -7.49 -0.52 14.93
CA GLU A 75 -7.93 0.86 15.11
C GLU A 75 -7.95 1.65 13.81
N MET A 76 -7.00 1.40 12.90
CA MET A 76 -7.03 1.95 11.55
C MET A 76 -8.26 1.43 10.79
N LEU A 77 -8.47 0.11 10.78
CA LEU A 77 -9.59 -0.51 10.06
C LEU A 77 -10.94 -0.06 10.58
N ARG A 78 -11.11 0.08 11.90
CA ARG A 78 -12.36 0.58 12.47
C ARG A 78 -12.76 1.95 11.90
N ARG A 79 -11.76 2.82 11.60
CA ARG A 79 -12.00 4.13 10.97
C ARG A 79 -12.30 3.99 9.49
N ALA A 80 -11.55 3.15 8.79
CA ALA A 80 -11.78 2.87 7.39
C ALA A 80 -13.19 2.29 7.14
N GLU A 81 -13.64 1.33 7.96
CA GLU A 81 -14.97 0.74 7.91
C GLU A 81 -16.08 1.78 8.15
N ALA A 82 -15.88 2.69 9.11
CA ALA A 82 -16.82 3.75 9.39
C ALA A 82 -16.92 4.77 8.23
N ALA A 83 -15.80 5.08 7.57
CA ALA A 83 -15.76 6.02 6.45
C ALA A 83 -16.25 5.40 5.13
N TYR A 84 -15.99 4.11 4.91
CA TYR A 84 -16.24 3.43 3.63
C TYR A 84 -16.97 2.10 3.82
N PRO A 85 -18.21 2.08 4.32
CA PRO A 85 -18.95 0.84 4.61
C PRO A 85 -19.25 -0.02 3.37
N GLN A 86 -19.07 0.51 2.17
CA GLN A 86 -19.21 -0.20 0.89
C GLN A 86 -17.95 -0.97 0.46
N ALA A 87 -16.80 -0.74 1.09
CA ALA A 87 -15.58 -1.50 0.86
C ALA A 87 -15.50 -2.69 1.84
N ARG A 88 -14.69 -3.67 1.49
CA ARG A 88 -14.36 -4.79 2.38
C ARG A 88 -13.06 -4.50 3.11
N PHE A 89 -12.98 -4.89 4.38
CA PHE A 89 -11.75 -4.76 5.16
C PHE A 89 -11.33 -6.09 5.78
N LEU A 90 -10.01 -6.30 5.87
CA LEU A 90 -9.40 -7.51 6.43
C LEU A 90 -8.37 -7.09 7.49
N LEU A 91 -8.58 -7.50 8.73
CA LEU A 91 -7.55 -7.43 9.76
C LEU A 91 -6.60 -8.61 9.55
N ALA A 92 -5.44 -8.35 8.92
CA ALA A 92 -4.52 -9.40 8.53
C ALA A 92 -3.08 -8.90 8.41
N ASP A 93 -2.14 -9.80 8.64
CA ASP A 93 -0.73 -9.61 8.30
C ASP A 93 -0.51 -9.96 6.82
N ALA A 94 -0.33 -8.95 5.98
CA ALA A 94 -0.17 -9.14 4.54
C ALA A 94 1.02 -10.03 4.13
N GLU A 95 2.01 -10.21 5.02
CA GLU A 95 3.14 -11.09 4.77
C GLU A 95 2.83 -12.58 5.05
N THR A 96 1.77 -12.91 5.81
CA THR A 96 1.53 -14.30 6.26
C THR A 96 0.10 -14.77 6.07
N ASP A 97 -0.90 -13.91 6.20
CA ASP A 97 -2.30 -14.29 6.24
C ASP A 97 -2.94 -14.34 4.84
N PRO A 98 -4.04 -15.08 4.66
CA PRO A 98 -4.78 -15.06 3.41
C PRO A 98 -5.35 -13.68 3.08
N LEU A 99 -5.11 -13.18 1.86
CA LEU A 99 -5.57 -11.87 1.40
C LEU A 99 -6.80 -11.95 0.48
N GLY A 100 -7.24 -13.17 0.15
CA GLY A 100 -8.27 -13.37 -0.87
C GLY A 100 -7.73 -13.16 -2.28
N GLY A 101 -8.58 -12.74 -3.19
CA GLY A 101 -8.21 -12.49 -4.58
C GLY A 101 -8.58 -13.63 -5.54
N PRO A 102 -8.02 -13.64 -6.76
CA PRO A 102 -7.04 -12.66 -7.26
C PRO A 102 -7.66 -11.30 -7.63
N TYR A 103 -6.82 -10.25 -7.66
CA TYR A 103 -7.18 -8.86 -7.91
C TYR A 103 -6.60 -8.35 -9.23
N ASP A 104 -7.27 -7.36 -9.85
CA ASP A 104 -6.77 -6.66 -11.04
C ASP A 104 -5.65 -5.68 -10.66
N CYS A 105 -5.79 -5.01 -9.51
CA CYS A 105 -4.83 -4.05 -8.98
C CYS A 105 -4.52 -4.38 -7.51
N VAL A 106 -3.24 -4.42 -7.17
CA VAL A 106 -2.75 -4.52 -5.79
C VAL A 106 -1.87 -3.30 -5.53
N MET A 107 -2.23 -2.50 -4.53
CA MET A 107 -1.57 -1.25 -4.18
C MET A 107 -0.99 -1.31 -2.77
N VAL A 108 0.25 -0.87 -2.61
CA VAL A 108 0.87 -0.54 -1.32
C VAL A 108 1.17 0.96 -1.35
N TYR A 109 0.36 1.78 -0.68
CA TYR A 109 0.50 3.24 -0.71
C TYR A 109 0.93 3.78 0.66
N ASN A 110 2.05 4.51 0.70
CA ASN A 110 2.64 5.09 1.92
C ASN A 110 2.85 4.09 3.08
N ALA A 111 2.99 2.79 2.79
CA ALA A 111 3.02 1.73 3.79
C ALA A 111 4.23 0.79 3.68
N PHE A 112 4.90 0.72 2.53
CA PHE A 112 5.93 -0.28 2.25
C PHE A 112 7.06 -0.37 3.29
N PRO A 113 7.62 0.73 3.84
CA PRO A 113 8.66 0.67 4.86
C PRO A 113 8.23 -0.01 6.18
N HIS A 114 6.95 -0.20 6.40
CA HIS A 114 6.42 -0.83 7.62
C HIS A 114 6.26 -2.35 7.51
N PHE A 115 6.72 -2.95 6.41
CA PHE A 115 6.74 -4.40 6.23
C PHE A 115 8.15 -4.94 6.46
N PRO A 116 8.39 -5.69 7.56
CA PRO A 116 9.72 -6.17 7.94
C PRO A 116 10.39 -7.11 6.93
N HIS A 117 9.59 -7.78 6.09
CA HIS A 117 10.09 -8.77 5.13
C HIS A 117 9.58 -8.45 3.71
N PRO A 118 10.16 -7.43 3.04
CA PRO A 118 9.69 -6.92 1.75
C PRO A 118 9.64 -7.98 0.63
N GLU A 119 10.62 -8.87 0.57
CA GLU A 119 10.65 -9.97 -0.41
C GLU A 119 9.45 -10.92 -0.23
N ARG A 120 9.17 -11.30 1.01
CA ARG A 120 8.01 -12.15 1.35
C ARG A 120 6.71 -11.44 1.03
N LEU A 121 6.60 -10.15 1.37
CA LEU A 121 5.44 -9.34 1.02
C LEU A 121 5.20 -9.37 -0.49
N LEU A 122 6.19 -8.98 -1.30
CA LEU A 122 6.04 -8.89 -2.75
C LEU A 122 5.72 -10.24 -3.41
N ALA A 123 6.32 -11.34 -2.93
CA ALA A 123 5.98 -12.67 -3.41
C ALA A 123 4.51 -13.03 -3.14
N ARG A 124 4.01 -12.71 -1.95
CA ARG A 124 2.60 -12.96 -1.59
C ARG A 124 1.62 -12.07 -2.33
N LEU A 125 1.94 -10.78 -2.43
CA LEU A 125 1.13 -9.83 -3.18
C LEU A 125 1.10 -10.18 -4.66
N GLY A 126 2.24 -10.59 -5.24
CA GLY A 126 2.31 -11.06 -6.62
C GLY A 126 1.39 -12.26 -6.88
N ALA A 127 1.33 -13.21 -5.96
CA ALA A 127 0.40 -14.36 -6.07
C ALA A 127 -1.08 -13.95 -6.04
N ALA A 128 -1.40 -12.81 -5.42
CA ALA A 128 -2.77 -12.26 -5.34
C ALA A 128 -3.17 -11.41 -6.55
N VAL A 129 -2.26 -11.11 -7.49
CA VAL A 129 -2.54 -10.37 -8.74
C VAL A 129 -3.01 -11.34 -9.82
N LYS A 130 -4.04 -10.98 -10.59
CA LYS A 130 -4.47 -11.71 -11.80
C LYS A 130 -3.40 -11.65 -12.90
N PRO A 131 -3.31 -12.64 -13.81
CA PRO A 131 -2.58 -12.46 -15.05
C PRO A 131 -3.02 -11.15 -15.76
N GLY A 132 -2.07 -10.33 -16.21
CA GLY A 132 -2.33 -9.00 -16.77
C GLY A 132 -2.65 -7.90 -15.75
N GLY A 133 -2.81 -8.22 -14.47
CA GLY A 133 -3.02 -7.26 -13.38
C GLY A 133 -1.73 -6.54 -12.97
N ILE A 134 -1.85 -5.54 -12.09
CA ILE A 134 -0.73 -4.69 -11.68
C ILE A 134 -0.53 -4.77 -10.17
N LEU A 135 0.73 -4.96 -9.74
CA LEU A 135 1.22 -4.73 -8.39
C LEU A 135 1.98 -3.40 -8.37
N SER A 136 1.62 -2.51 -7.45
CA SER A 136 2.23 -1.18 -7.32
C SER A 136 2.61 -0.89 -5.87
N VAL A 137 3.83 -0.41 -5.68
CA VAL A 137 4.31 0.19 -4.43
C VAL A 137 4.54 1.67 -4.70
N ALA A 138 3.88 2.55 -3.95
CA ALA A 138 3.93 3.98 -4.17
C ALA A 138 3.97 4.80 -2.88
N HIS A 139 4.58 5.97 -2.96
CA HIS A 139 4.54 7.00 -1.94
C HIS A 139 4.20 8.35 -2.59
N GLY A 140 3.29 9.11 -1.95
CA GLY A 140 2.89 10.44 -2.38
C GLY A 140 3.89 11.53 -1.96
N MET A 141 5.16 11.17 -1.82
CA MET A 141 6.29 12.06 -1.52
C MET A 141 7.59 11.44 -2.00
N SER A 142 8.64 12.26 -2.13
CA SER A 142 9.99 11.78 -2.49
C SER A 142 10.59 10.90 -1.40
N ARG A 143 11.59 10.05 -1.77
CA ARG A 143 12.36 9.27 -0.81
C ARG A 143 12.99 10.12 0.28
N ALA A 144 13.56 11.28 -0.10
CA ALA A 144 14.21 12.20 0.85
C ALA A 144 13.19 12.77 1.87
N ALA A 145 12.01 13.17 1.39
CA ALA A 145 10.93 13.64 2.27
C ALA A 145 10.44 12.53 3.21
N LEU A 146 10.30 11.30 2.70
CA LEU A 146 9.93 10.15 3.51
C LEU A 146 10.98 9.82 4.58
N ALA A 147 12.26 9.84 4.22
CA ALA A 147 13.36 9.61 5.18
C ALA A 147 13.36 10.67 6.30
N ALA A 148 13.14 11.94 5.96
CA ALA A 148 13.00 13.01 6.94
C ALA A 148 11.75 12.82 7.84
N HIS A 149 10.62 12.40 7.24
CA HIS A 149 9.40 12.10 7.99
C HIS A 149 9.60 10.94 8.98
N HIS A 150 10.33 9.91 8.59
CA HIS A 150 10.61 8.73 9.42
C HIS A 150 11.77 8.92 10.43
N ALA A 151 12.49 10.03 10.40
CA ALA A 151 13.63 10.27 11.31
C ALA A 151 13.28 10.17 12.81
N ASN A 152 12.01 10.43 13.17
CA ASN A 152 11.50 10.36 14.53
C ASN A 152 10.62 9.13 14.80
N VAL A 153 10.50 8.21 13.86
CA VAL A 153 9.76 6.97 14.05
C VAL A 153 10.59 6.01 14.89
N PRO A 154 10.01 5.32 15.89
CA PRO A 154 10.77 4.38 16.73
C PRO A 154 11.47 3.30 15.91
N ALA A 155 12.67 2.92 16.37
CA ALA A 155 13.42 1.82 15.73
C ALA A 155 12.57 0.55 15.62
N GLY A 156 12.65 -0.13 14.47
CA GLY A 156 11.91 -1.35 14.20
C GLY A 156 10.48 -1.15 13.65
N VAL A 157 9.96 0.09 13.63
CA VAL A 157 8.63 0.38 13.07
C VAL A 157 8.70 0.64 11.57
N SER A 158 9.81 1.18 11.09
CA SER A 158 10.00 1.50 9.67
C SER A 158 11.38 1.06 9.20
N LEU A 159 11.44 0.53 8.00
CA LEU A 159 12.66 0.32 7.23
C LEU A 159 12.95 1.56 6.35
N GLU A 160 14.17 1.64 5.83
CA GLU A 160 14.47 2.60 4.77
C GLU A 160 13.78 2.18 3.47
N LEU A 161 13.19 3.15 2.75
CA LEU A 161 12.64 2.89 1.42
C LEU A 161 13.82 2.70 0.42
N PRO A 162 13.92 1.54 -0.25
CA PRO A 162 15.02 1.27 -1.19
C PRO A 162 14.98 2.21 -2.40
N GLU A 163 16.10 2.26 -3.15
CA GLU A 163 16.10 2.85 -4.49
C GLU A 163 15.09 2.13 -5.38
N ALA A 164 14.51 2.85 -6.35
CA ALA A 164 13.43 2.30 -7.17
C ALA A 164 13.86 1.05 -7.96
N GLU A 165 15.08 1.04 -8.46
CA GLU A 165 15.68 -0.10 -9.15
C GLU A 165 15.87 -1.32 -8.23
N ALA A 166 16.28 -1.06 -6.99
CA ALA A 166 16.45 -2.12 -5.99
C ALA A 166 15.09 -2.71 -5.59
N LEU A 167 14.05 -1.88 -5.43
CA LEU A 167 12.70 -2.37 -5.21
C LEU A 167 12.17 -3.15 -6.42
N ALA A 168 12.40 -2.66 -7.64
CA ALA A 168 11.98 -3.32 -8.87
C ALA A 168 12.56 -4.74 -8.99
N ALA A 169 13.81 -4.94 -8.55
CA ALA A 169 14.46 -6.24 -8.55
C ALA A 169 13.84 -7.26 -7.57
N LEU A 170 13.02 -6.81 -6.62
CA LEU A 170 12.32 -7.70 -5.66
C LEU A 170 10.98 -8.21 -6.19
N PHE A 171 10.47 -7.66 -7.31
CA PHE A 171 9.21 -8.16 -7.88
C PHE A 171 9.40 -9.59 -8.41
N PRO A 172 8.34 -10.45 -8.34
CA PRO A 172 8.43 -11.82 -8.84
C PRO A 172 8.81 -11.88 -10.33
N ALA A 173 9.49 -12.93 -10.74
CA ALA A 173 10.05 -13.09 -12.09
C ALA A 173 8.99 -13.14 -13.21
N ASP A 174 7.72 -13.42 -12.87
CA ASP A 174 6.57 -13.39 -13.78
C ASP A 174 5.94 -12.00 -13.90
N PHE A 175 6.65 -10.94 -13.44
CA PHE A 175 6.23 -9.55 -13.58
C PHE A 175 7.16 -8.76 -14.50
N THR A 176 6.57 -7.85 -15.28
CA THR A 176 7.30 -6.87 -16.10
C THR A 176 7.08 -5.47 -15.51
N VAL A 177 8.17 -4.79 -15.12
CA VAL A 177 8.11 -3.42 -14.59
C VAL A 177 7.58 -2.48 -15.67
N THR A 178 6.52 -1.76 -15.35
CA THR A 178 5.85 -0.79 -16.24
C THR A 178 6.05 0.66 -15.81
N THR A 179 6.37 0.87 -14.53
CA THR A 179 6.59 2.20 -13.94
C THR A 179 7.76 2.14 -12.97
N LEU A 180 8.67 3.08 -13.11
CA LEU A 180 9.81 3.29 -12.22
C LEU A 180 9.99 4.81 -12.05
N ILE A 181 9.54 5.35 -10.91
CA ILE A 181 9.56 6.77 -10.60
C ILE A 181 10.16 6.96 -9.21
N SER A 182 11.15 7.86 -9.11
CA SER A 182 11.70 8.35 -7.86
C SER A 182 12.12 9.79 -8.10
N ASP A 183 11.18 10.72 -7.93
CA ASP A 183 11.39 12.15 -8.20
C ASP A 183 11.13 13.00 -6.93
N GLU A 184 11.07 14.32 -7.07
CA GLU A 184 10.87 15.25 -5.96
C GLU A 184 9.43 15.22 -5.41
N GLU A 185 8.46 14.71 -6.18
CA GLU A 185 7.05 14.71 -5.82
C GLU A 185 6.56 13.35 -5.32
N MET A 186 7.11 12.25 -5.88
CA MET A 186 6.59 10.91 -5.60
C MET A 186 7.63 9.81 -5.81
N TYR A 187 7.29 8.64 -5.27
CA TYR A 187 7.99 7.41 -5.54
C TYR A 187 6.99 6.36 -6.00
N GLN A 188 7.29 5.62 -7.07
CA GLN A 188 6.44 4.50 -7.49
C GLN A 188 7.22 3.46 -8.29
N VAL A 189 7.06 2.21 -7.91
CA VAL A 189 7.41 1.05 -8.73
C VAL A 189 6.15 0.24 -8.97
N ALA A 190 5.76 0.07 -10.24
CA ALA A 190 4.63 -0.77 -10.61
C ALA A 190 5.05 -1.78 -11.67
N ALA A 191 4.51 -3.00 -11.57
CA ALA A 191 4.78 -4.08 -12.48
C ALA A 191 3.51 -4.85 -12.85
N ARG A 192 3.43 -5.28 -14.10
CA ARG A 192 2.33 -6.09 -14.65
C ARG A 192 2.69 -7.56 -14.56
N ARG A 193 1.77 -8.37 -14.09
CA ARG A 193 1.89 -9.83 -14.14
C ARG A 193 1.72 -10.32 -15.59
N ASN A 194 2.65 -11.14 -16.05
CA ASN A 194 2.64 -11.72 -17.41
C ASN A 194 1.55 -12.79 -17.57
#